data_fc810637b460983fb56f7b99d40e6a31
#
_entry.id   fc810637b460983fb56f7b99d40e6a31
#
_cell.length_a   1.000
_cell.length_b   1.000
_cell.length_c   1.000
_cell.angle_alpha   90.00
_cell.angle_beta   90.00
_cell.angle_gamma   90.00
#
_symmetry.space_group_name_H-M   'P 1'
#
loop_
_entity.id
_entity.type
_entity.pdbx_description
1 polymer ?
#
loop_
_entity_poly.entity_id
_entity_poly.type
_entity_poly.pdbx_seq_one_letter_code
_entity_poly.pdbx_strand_id
1 'polypeptide(L)'
;MTFARRLRDAFIATLSLTCLHGALVSAHAQEPHKAQIDALRKAMEKYKDYKVAVRDLYLSTVGCVHYSGEKIPGSMEYAKGAMGVHFVNLTIKGPPDPMKPNVLIYEPVGRDLKLVAVEWLVPLTADTKEVPSLFGQRFMGPMEGHEPLIPKEFHHYDLHAWIFKDNPLGMFAPTNPKVNCKGSFALLESPTKMVHGPHQ
;
A
#
# COMPACT_ATOMS: atom_id res chain seq x y z
N MET A 1 43.84 -22.77 -71.00
CA MET A 1 42.41 -22.98 -71.23
C MET A 1 41.81 -23.53 -69.98
N THR A 2 41.21 -22.71 -69.10
CA THR A 2 40.54 -23.20 -67.94
C THR A 2 39.40 -22.24 -67.53
N PHE A 3 38.19 -22.74 -67.67
CA PHE A 3 36.95 -22.02 -67.41
C PHE A 3 36.70 -21.95 -65.85
N ALA A 4 36.60 -20.74 -65.34
CA ALA A 4 36.17 -20.53 -63.97
C ALA A 4 34.64 -20.33 -63.93
N ARG A 5 33.92 -21.25 -63.26
CA ARG A 5 32.51 -21.12 -62.93
C ARG A 5 32.35 -20.31 -61.60
N ARG A 6 31.64 -19.22 -61.68
CA ARG A 6 31.21 -18.45 -60.50
C ARG A 6 29.94 -19.09 -59.93
N LEU A 7 30.01 -19.55 -58.64
CA LEU A 7 28.82 -19.82 -57.83
C LEU A 7 28.28 -18.50 -57.30
N ARG A 8 26.98 -18.29 -57.48
CA ARG A 8 26.22 -17.20 -56.83
C ARG A 8 25.61 -17.79 -55.55
N ASP A 9 26.07 -17.31 -54.40
CA ASP A 9 25.45 -17.60 -53.12
C ASP A 9 24.22 -16.72 -52.95
N ALA A 10 23.04 -17.35 -52.88
CA ALA A 10 21.78 -16.70 -52.51
C ALA A 10 21.65 -16.68 -50.99
N PHE A 11 21.79 -15.51 -50.41
CA PHE A 11 21.46 -15.30 -48.99
C PHE A 11 19.94 -15.25 -48.83
N ILE A 12 19.38 -16.29 -48.21
CA ILE A 12 18.00 -16.28 -47.76
C ILE A 12 17.98 -15.57 -46.40
N ALA A 13 17.48 -14.35 -46.36
CA ALA A 13 17.20 -13.62 -45.13
C ALA A 13 15.90 -14.15 -44.52
N THR A 14 16.01 -14.97 -43.49
CA THR A 14 14.86 -15.37 -42.65
C THR A 14 14.48 -14.21 -41.74
N LEU A 15 13.36 -13.59 -42.05
CA LEU A 15 12.74 -12.55 -41.22
C LEU A 15 12.07 -13.22 -40.01
N SER A 16 12.73 -13.16 -38.84
CA SER A 16 12.15 -13.64 -37.60
C SER A 16 11.12 -12.62 -37.10
N LEU A 17 9.84 -12.97 -37.27
CA LEU A 17 8.70 -12.23 -36.72
C LEU A 17 8.58 -12.57 -35.23
N THR A 18 9.27 -11.81 -34.37
CA THR A 18 9.13 -11.95 -32.92
C THR A 18 7.80 -11.34 -32.46
N CYS A 19 6.94 -12.19 -31.90
CA CYS A 19 5.64 -11.84 -31.39
C CYS A 19 5.68 -10.76 -30.28
N LEU A 20 5.12 -9.60 -30.59
CA LEU A 20 4.79 -8.54 -29.61
C LEU A 20 3.40 -8.83 -29.01
N HIS A 21 3.24 -9.91 -28.23
CA HIS A 21 1.95 -10.23 -27.60
C HIS A 21 1.93 -10.03 -26.07
N GLY A 22 3.03 -9.53 -25.45
CA GLY A 22 3.13 -9.42 -24.00
C GLY A 22 2.59 -8.13 -23.35
N ALA A 23 2.37 -7.06 -24.14
CA ALA A 23 2.10 -5.73 -23.57
C ALA A 23 0.61 -5.37 -23.39
N LEU A 24 -0.31 -6.08 -24.04
CA LEU A 24 -1.74 -5.72 -24.03
C LEU A 24 -2.53 -6.27 -22.83
N VAL A 25 -2.06 -7.34 -22.19
CA VAL A 25 -2.78 -7.96 -21.05
C VAL A 25 -2.65 -7.12 -19.77
N SER A 26 -1.54 -6.39 -19.60
CA SER A 26 -1.29 -5.58 -18.40
C SER A 26 -2.14 -4.30 -18.34
N ALA A 27 -2.45 -3.69 -19.49
CA ALA A 27 -3.20 -2.44 -19.55
C ALA A 27 -4.70 -2.64 -19.20
N HIS A 28 -5.30 -3.74 -19.61
CA HIS A 28 -6.72 -4.02 -19.35
C HIS A 28 -7.03 -4.37 -17.87
N ALA A 29 -6.08 -4.96 -17.14
CA ALA A 29 -6.24 -5.25 -15.70
C ALA A 29 -6.11 -3.99 -14.81
N GLN A 30 -5.49 -2.94 -15.32
CA GLN A 30 -5.25 -1.70 -14.57
C GLN A 30 -6.44 -0.72 -14.64
N GLU A 31 -7.28 -0.77 -15.65
CA GLU A 31 -8.43 0.12 -15.85
C GLU A 31 -9.52 -0.01 -14.75
N PRO A 32 -9.97 -1.22 -14.36
CA PRO A 32 -10.99 -1.36 -13.33
C PRO A 32 -10.49 -0.89 -11.97
N HIS A 33 -9.24 -1.11 -11.61
CA HIS A 33 -8.67 -0.65 -10.34
C HIS A 33 -8.52 0.89 -10.30
N LYS A 34 -8.16 1.51 -11.41
CA LYS A 34 -8.10 2.97 -11.49
C LYS A 34 -9.46 3.61 -11.22
N ALA A 35 -10.52 3.12 -11.86
CA ALA A 35 -11.88 3.62 -11.65
C ALA A 35 -12.34 3.43 -10.18
N GLN A 36 -12.01 2.30 -9.56
CA GLN A 36 -12.30 2.05 -8.15
C GLN A 36 -11.55 3.02 -7.22
N ILE A 37 -10.26 3.27 -7.48
CA ILE A 37 -9.45 4.23 -6.71
C ILE A 37 -10.00 5.66 -6.87
N ASP A 38 -10.42 6.06 -8.07
CA ASP A 38 -11.01 7.38 -8.29
C ASP A 38 -12.36 7.53 -7.58
N ALA A 39 -13.19 6.49 -7.56
CA ALA A 39 -14.44 6.45 -6.79
C ALA A 39 -14.17 6.51 -5.27
N LEU A 40 -13.19 5.75 -4.77
CA LEU A 40 -12.76 5.81 -3.38
C LEU A 40 -12.27 7.20 -3.00
N ARG A 41 -11.40 7.82 -3.82
CA ARG A 41 -10.91 9.17 -3.59
C ARG A 41 -12.08 10.15 -3.44
N LYS A 42 -13.05 10.10 -4.35
CA LYS A 42 -14.25 10.94 -4.29
C LYS A 42 -15.06 10.71 -3.02
N ALA A 43 -15.26 9.47 -2.61
CA ALA A 43 -16.00 9.13 -1.39
C ALA A 43 -15.30 9.63 -0.11
N MET A 44 -13.95 9.66 -0.11
CA MET A 44 -13.12 10.08 1.03
C MET A 44 -12.90 11.60 1.09
N GLU A 45 -13.29 12.38 0.06
CA GLU A 45 -13.13 13.85 0.01
C GLU A 45 -13.66 14.55 1.27
N LYS A 46 -14.79 14.11 1.81
CA LYS A 46 -15.42 14.68 3.03
C LYS A 46 -14.51 14.64 4.25
N TYR A 47 -13.59 13.70 4.30
CA TYR A 47 -12.66 13.51 5.40
C TYR A 47 -11.39 14.38 5.30
N LYS A 48 -11.27 15.22 4.27
CA LYS A 48 -10.28 16.31 4.28
C LYS A 48 -10.50 17.27 5.45
N ASP A 49 -11.74 17.40 5.92
CA ASP A 49 -12.04 17.95 7.25
C ASP A 49 -12.01 16.80 8.28
N TYR A 50 -10.94 16.73 9.07
CA TYR A 50 -10.79 15.69 10.09
C TYR A 50 -11.90 15.71 11.17
N LYS A 51 -12.60 16.83 11.35
CA LYS A 51 -13.74 16.89 12.28
C LYS A 51 -14.90 16.03 11.78
N VAL A 52 -15.08 15.93 10.46
CA VAL A 52 -16.04 15.01 9.86
C VAL A 52 -15.63 13.56 10.13
N ALA A 53 -14.33 13.25 10.04
CA ALA A 53 -13.84 11.92 10.39
C ALA A 53 -14.13 11.55 11.86
N VAL A 54 -13.84 12.48 12.79
CA VAL A 54 -14.14 12.27 14.23
C VAL A 54 -15.63 12.07 14.47
N ARG A 55 -16.49 12.88 13.84
CA ARG A 55 -17.95 12.69 13.93
C ARG A 55 -18.42 11.35 13.40
N ASP A 56 -17.76 10.85 12.35
CA ASP A 56 -18.05 9.55 11.73
C ASP A 56 -17.26 8.40 12.42
N LEU A 57 -16.79 8.63 13.68
CA LEU A 57 -16.13 7.66 14.58
C LEU A 57 -14.74 7.20 14.17
N TYR A 58 -14.03 7.94 13.33
CA TYR A 58 -12.60 7.76 13.15
C TYR A 58 -11.85 8.50 14.27
N LEU A 59 -11.20 7.75 15.16
CA LEU A 59 -10.53 8.30 16.32
C LEU A 59 -9.01 8.27 16.14
N SER A 60 -8.37 9.39 16.50
CA SER A 60 -6.93 9.57 16.33
C SER A 60 -6.13 8.69 17.29
N THR A 61 -5.04 8.09 16.78
CA THR A 61 -3.98 7.46 17.58
C THR A 61 -2.98 8.48 18.15
N VAL A 62 -3.10 9.77 17.79
CA VAL A 62 -2.27 10.91 18.21
C VAL A 62 -0.87 10.92 17.61
N GLY A 63 -0.15 9.78 17.57
CA GLY A 63 1.22 9.71 17.06
C GLY A 63 1.31 9.83 15.53
N CYS A 64 2.25 10.63 15.03
CA CYS A 64 2.64 10.63 13.62
C CYS A 64 3.76 9.62 13.42
N VAL A 65 3.41 8.42 12.96
CA VAL A 65 4.32 7.28 12.82
C VAL A 65 5.30 7.49 11.67
N HIS A 66 6.57 7.24 11.93
CA HIS A 66 7.61 7.22 10.91
C HIS A 66 8.68 6.17 11.19
N TYR A 67 9.36 5.70 10.13
CA TYR A 67 10.37 4.67 10.18
C TYR A 67 11.71 5.18 9.66
N SER A 68 12.81 4.68 10.27
CA SER A 68 14.20 4.98 9.85
C SER A 68 14.60 4.27 8.55
N GLY A 69 13.91 3.18 8.19
CA GLY A 69 14.29 2.26 7.13
C GLY A 69 15.22 1.14 7.60
N GLU A 70 15.40 1.00 8.91
CA GLU A 70 16.18 -0.10 9.51
C GLU A 70 15.51 -1.45 9.23
N LYS A 71 16.32 -2.46 8.93
CA LYS A 71 15.88 -3.84 8.73
C LYS A 71 16.21 -4.65 9.96
N ILE A 72 15.20 -5.20 10.59
CA ILE A 72 15.33 -6.06 11.77
C ILE A 72 14.90 -7.48 11.39
N PRO A 73 15.78 -8.49 11.57
CA PRO A 73 15.43 -9.90 11.27
C PRO A 73 14.15 -10.33 11.99
N GLY A 74 13.23 -10.97 11.26
CA GLY A 74 11.95 -11.42 11.81
C GLY A 74 10.88 -10.33 11.97
N SER A 75 11.18 -9.10 11.55
CA SER A 75 10.22 -7.99 11.54
C SER A 75 9.80 -7.63 10.13
N MET A 76 8.72 -6.85 10.03
CA MET A 76 8.25 -6.25 8.78
C MET A 76 9.30 -5.29 8.24
N GLU A 77 9.39 -5.16 6.91
CA GLU A 77 10.29 -4.20 6.28
C GLU A 77 9.54 -2.92 5.91
N TYR A 78 9.97 -1.81 6.50
CA TYR A 78 9.46 -0.47 6.16
C TYR A 78 10.58 0.37 5.56
N ALA A 79 10.36 0.91 4.36
CA ALA A 79 11.28 1.90 3.80
C ALA A 79 11.28 3.17 4.66
N LYS A 80 12.39 3.90 4.65
CA LYS A 80 12.48 5.20 5.34
C LYS A 80 11.37 6.14 4.85
N GLY A 81 10.56 6.64 5.78
CA GLY A 81 9.41 7.49 5.49
C GLY A 81 8.41 7.49 6.63
N ALA A 82 7.29 8.15 6.43
CA ALA A 82 6.24 8.21 7.43
C ALA A 82 4.95 7.53 6.94
N MET A 83 4.20 6.96 7.86
CA MET A 83 2.81 6.60 7.64
C MET A 83 1.91 7.81 7.89
N GLY A 84 2.14 8.57 8.96
CA GLY A 84 1.30 9.69 9.37
C GLY A 84 0.56 9.43 10.68
N VAL A 85 -0.48 10.23 10.94
CA VAL A 85 -1.39 10.06 12.08
C VAL A 85 -2.58 9.23 11.64
N HIS A 86 -2.80 8.08 12.27
CA HIS A 86 -3.91 7.19 11.98
C HIS A 86 -5.18 7.62 12.74
N PHE A 87 -6.29 7.65 12.03
CA PHE A 87 -7.63 7.82 12.58
C PHE A 87 -8.39 6.53 12.30
N VAL A 88 -8.63 5.74 13.35
CA VAL A 88 -9.16 4.38 13.26
C VAL A 88 -10.66 4.35 13.59
N ASN A 89 -11.45 3.69 12.77
CA ASN A 89 -12.87 3.41 13.02
C ASN A 89 -13.08 1.94 13.34
N LEU A 90 -13.15 1.60 14.61
CA LEU A 90 -13.35 0.23 15.11
C LEU A 90 -14.78 -0.30 14.92
N THR A 91 -15.71 0.51 14.42
CA THR A 91 -17.08 0.06 14.12
C THR A 91 -17.19 -0.58 12.73
N ILE A 92 -16.23 -0.32 11.84
CA ILE A 92 -16.13 -0.95 10.53
C ILE A 92 -15.46 -2.31 10.72
N LYS A 93 -16.23 -3.37 10.58
CA LYS A 93 -15.81 -4.76 10.81
C LYS A 93 -16.14 -5.63 9.60
N GLY A 94 -15.54 -6.82 9.56
CA GLY A 94 -15.77 -7.82 8.51
C GLY A 94 -14.70 -7.81 7.42
N PRO A 95 -14.97 -8.47 6.29
CA PRO A 95 -14.06 -8.48 5.14
C PRO A 95 -13.74 -7.07 4.65
N PRO A 96 -12.54 -6.80 4.15
CA PRO A 96 -12.19 -5.47 3.66
C PRO A 96 -13.06 -5.09 2.45
N ASP A 97 -13.71 -3.93 2.55
CA ASP A 97 -14.53 -3.33 1.49
C ASP A 97 -13.71 -2.21 0.83
N PRO A 98 -13.48 -2.25 -0.49
CA PRO A 98 -12.68 -1.23 -1.18
C PRO A 98 -13.21 0.20 -1.01
N MET A 99 -14.49 0.37 -0.66
CA MET A 99 -15.11 1.68 -0.46
C MET A 99 -15.23 2.11 1.02
N LYS A 100 -14.80 1.25 1.96
CA LYS A 100 -14.92 1.48 3.40
C LYS A 100 -13.60 1.20 4.12
N PRO A 101 -12.54 2.00 3.88
CA PRO A 101 -11.34 1.91 4.71
C PRO A 101 -11.70 2.18 6.17
N ASN A 102 -11.15 1.39 7.08
CA ASN A 102 -11.38 1.58 8.50
C ASN A 102 -10.30 2.46 9.16
N VAL A 103 -9.33 2.93 8.38
CA VAL A 103 -8.31 3.88 8.82
C VAL A 103 -8.18 5.02 7.81
N LEU A 104 -8.09 6.25 8.31
CA LEU A 104 -7.73 7.44 7.56
C LEU A 104 -6.37 7.93 8.05
N ILE A 105 -5.50 8.33 7.13
CA ILE A 105 -4.14 8.75 7.47
C ILE A 105 -3.96 10.22 7.17
N TYR A 106 -3.49 10.96 8.18
CA TYR A 106 -3.28 12.39 8.10
C TYR A 106 -1.80 12.77 8.28
N GLU A 107 -1.38 13.77 7.53
CA GLU A 107 -0.10 14.45 7.71
C GLU A 107 -0.32 15.71 8.56
N PRO A 108 0.44 15.92 9.64
CA PRO A 108 0.42 17.18 10.38
C PRO A 108 1.02 18.32 9.53
N VAL A 109 0.27 19.41 9.36
CA VAL A 109 0.72 20.62 8.65
C VAL A 109 0.45 21.84 9.53
N GLY A 110 1.47 22.32 10.22
CA GLY A 110 1.31 23.38 11.20
C GLY A 110 0.42 22.94 12.37
N ARG A 111 -0.75 23.58 12.50
CA ARG A 111 -1.77 23.23 13.52
C ARG A 111 -2.93 22.41 12.97
N ASP A 112 -2.83 21.99 11.73
CA ASP A 112 -3.89 21.29 11.01
C ASP A 112 -3.46 19.90 10.58
N LEU A 113 -4.41 19.11 10.09
CA LEU A 113 -4.23 17.76 9.60
C LEU A 113 -4.70 17.66 8.15
N LYS A 114 -3.83 17.19 7.28
CA LYS A 114 -4.12 16.99 5.86
C LYS A 114 -4.29 15.51 5.57
N LEU A 115 -5.47 15.10 5.10
CA LEU A 115 -5.70 13.72 4.64
C LEU A 115 -4.75 13.38 3.49
N VAL A 116 -3.98 12.30 3.62
CA VAL A 116 -2.97 11.89 2.64
C VAL A 116 -3.20 10.48 2.10
N ALA A 117 -3.72 9.58 2.94
CA ALA A 117 -3.96 8.20 2.56
C ALA A 117 -5.16 7.62 3.32
N VAL A 118 -5.55 6.43 2.92
CA VAL A 118 -6.47 5.56 3.66
C VAL A 118 -5.81 4.21 3.86
N GLU A 119 -6.36 3.41 4.80
CA GLU A 119 -5.84 2.08 5.09
C GLU A 119 -6.98 1.13 5.47
N TRP A 120 -6.79 -0.13 5.15
CA TRP A 120 -7.59 -1.24 5.64
C TRP A 120 -6.73 -2.06 6.60
N LEU A 121 -7.14 -2.07 7.86
CA LEU A 121 -6.53 -2.85 8.92
C LEU A 121 -7.48 -4.02 9.22
N VAL A 122 -7.00 -5.25 9.00
CA VAL A 122 -7.79 -6.49 9.13
C VAL A 122 -7.19 -7.36 10.22
N PRO A 123 -7.92 -7.56 11.35
CA PRO A 123 -7.44 -8.43 12.41
C PRO A 123 -7.20 -9.86 11.92
N LEU A 124 -6.10 -10.47 12.34
CA LEU A 124 -5.90 -11.91 12.20
C LEU A 124 -6.79 -12.63 13.22
N THR A 125 -7.68 -13.48 12.73
CA THR A 125 -8.59 -14.29 13.56
C THR A 125 -8.47 -15.77 13.19
N ALA A 126 -9.05 -16.66 14.01
CA ALA A 126 -9.11 -18.08 13.70
C ALA A 126 -9.85 -18.40 12.38
N ASP A 127 -10.73 -17.47 11.96
CA ASP A 127 -11.48 -17.62 10.71
C ASP A 127 -10.73 -17.09 9.48
N THR A 128 -9.58 -16.45 9.66
CA THR A 128 -8.76 -15.94 8.54
C THR A 128 -8.14 -17.10 7.77
N LYS A 129 -8.65 -17.37 6.58
CA LYS A 129 -8.21 -18.49 5.73
C LYS A 129 -7.10 -18.10 4.77
N GLU A 130 -7.08 -16.86 4.33
CA GLU A 130 -6.16 -16.36 3.30
C GLU A 130 -5.72 -14.95 3.64
N VAL A 131 -4.55 -14.55 3.10
CA VAL A 131 -4.11 -13.15 3.17
C VAL A 131 -5.10 -12.29 2.39
N PRO A 132 -5.70 -11.25 3.00
CA PRO A 132 -6.63 -10.37 2.31
C PRO A 132 -5.99 -9.69 1.09
N SER A 133 -6.85 -9.28 0.14
CA SER A 133 -6.39 -8.50 -1.02
C SER A 133 -7.46 -7.51 -1.47
N LEU A 134 -7.04 -6.31 -1.91
CA LEU A 134 -7.87 -5.31 -2.58
C LEU A 134 -7.09 -4.69 -3.75
N PHE A 135 -7.77 -4.25 -4.79
CA PHE A 135 -7.16 -3.61 -5.96
C PHE A 135 -6.03 -4.43 -6.58
N GLY A 136 -6.10 -5.76 -6.50
CA GLY A 136 -5.02 -6.65 -6.95
C GLY A 136 -3.77 -6.65 -6.06
N GLN A 137 -3.82 -5.99 -4.89
CA GLN A 137 -2.73 -5.93 -3.92
C GLN A 137 -3.02 -6.85 -2.74
N ARG A 138 -2.03 -7.68 -2.36
CA ARG A 138 -2.10 -8.44 -1.11
C ARG A 138 -1.78 -7.50 0.05
N PHE A 139 -2.45 -7.70 1.17
CA PHE A 139 -2.15 -6.99 2.41
C PHE A 139 -0.78 -7.41 2.95
N MET A 140 -0.12 -6.50 3.65
CA MET A 140 1.07 -6.78 4.44
C MET A 140 0.70 -7.53 5.73
N GLY A 141 1.61 -8.31 6.25
CA GLY A 141 1.41 -9.08 7.47
C GLY A 141 1.23 -10.60 7.22
N PRO A 142 0.77 -11.35 8.23
CA PRO A 142 0.32 -10.83 9.52
C PRO A 142 1.47 -10.33 10.39
N MET A 143 1.21 -9.32 11.19
CA MET A 143 2.19 -8.69 12.08
C MET A 143 1.59 -8.38 13.46
N GLU A 144 2.48 -8.18 14.45
CA GLU A 144 2.10 -7.65 15.77
C GLU A 144 1.53 -6.23 15.65
N GLY A 145 0.80 -5.78 16.67
CA GLY A 145 0.35 -4.40 16.78
C GLY A 145 1.50 -3.41 16.95
N HIS A 146 1.20 -2.15 16.73
CA HIS A 146 2.14 -1.02 16.73
C HIS A 146 2.18 -0.34 18.10
N GLU A 147 2.99 -0.84 19.02
CA GLU A 147 3.14 -0.21 20.35
C GLU A 147 3.82 1.17 20.25
N PRO A 148 3.42 2.11 21.09
CA PRO A 148 2.41 2.03 22.15
C PRO A 148 0.98 2.32 21.67
N LEU A 149 0.74 2.52 20.37
CA LEU A 149 -0.54 2.96 19.82
C LEU A 149 -1.56 1.81 19.73
N ILE A 150 -1.08 0.62 19.40
CA ILE A 150 -1.87 -0.60 19.26
C ILE A 150 -1.12 -1.71 20.00
N PRO A 151 -1.79 -2.44 20.94
CA PRO A 151 -1.13 -3.53 21.66
C PRO A 151 -0.52 -4.57 20.73
N LYS A 152 0.67 -5.07 21.04
CA LYS A 152 1.37 -6.03 20.18
C LYS A 152 0.61 -7.34 19.97
N GLU A 153 -0.25 -7.71 20.91
CA GLU A 153 -1.13 -8.89 20.81
C GLU A 153 -2.21 -8.75 19.74
N PHE A 154 -2.42 -7.53 19.24
CA PHE A 154 -3.35 -7.29 18.14
C PHE A 154 -2.67 -7.64 16.82
N HIS A 155 -2.72 -8.91 16.46
CA HIS A 155 -2.18 -9.38 15.18
C HIS A 155 -3.10 -8.98 14.04
N HIS A 156 -2.53 -8.47 12.94
CA HIS A 156 -3.32 -7.94 11.83
C HIS A 156 -2.59 -7.99 10.49
N TYR A 157 -3.36 -7.74 9.44
CA TYR A 157 -2.90 -7.37 8.11
C TYR A 157 -3.28 -5.93 7.84
N ASP A 158 -2.50 -5.23 7.03
CA ASP A 158 -2.81 -3.88 6.55
C ASP A 158 -2.59 -3.70 5.05
N LEU A 159 -3.28 -2.71 4.48
CA LEU A 159 -3.05 -2.21 3.13
C LEU A 159 -3.27 -0.70 3.12
N HIS A 160 -2.21 0.05 2.84
CA HIS A 160 -2.24 1.49 2.64
C HIS A 160 -2.63 1.84 1.20
N ALA A 161 -3.29 3.00 1.01
CA ALA A 161 -3.52 3.58 -0.31
C ALA A 161 -3.35 5.11 -0.27
N TRP A 162 -2.27 5.61 -0.89
CA TRP A 162 -1.91 7.04 -0.95
C TRP A 162 -2.72 7.76 -2.01
N ILE A 163 -4.02 7.98 -1.73
CA ILE A 163 -4.97 8.51 -2.71
C ILE A 163 -5.01 10.06 -2.77
N PHE A 164 -4.41 10.76 -1.79
CA PHE A 164 -4.38 12.22 -1.73
C PHE A 164 -2.98 12.82 -1.72
N LYS A 165 -1.94 12.00 -1.63
CA LYS A 165 -0.54 12.43 -1.70
C LYS A 165 0.25 11.43 -2.51
N ASP A 166 0.94 11.91 -3.54
CA ASP A 166 1.83 11.09 -4.35
C ASP A 166 2.91 10.43 -3.48
N ASN A 167 3.14 9.14 -3.71
CA ASN A 167 4.15 8.36 -3.03
C ASN A 167 5.17 7.80 -4.04
N PRO A 168 6.44 8.22 -4.01
CA PRO A 168 7.45 7.72 -4.93
C PRO A 168 7.78 6.24 -4.75
N LEU A 169 7.41 5.63 -3.61
CA LEU A 169 7.55 4.20 -3.35
C LEU A 169 6.39 3.38 -3.91
N GLY A 170 5.36 4.03 -4.45
CA GLY A 170 4.15 3.41 -4.98
C GLY A 170 2.90 3.71 -4.15
N MET A 171 1.74 3.66 -4.82
CA MET A 171 0.45 4.00 -4.20
C MET A 171 0.12 3.13 -2.98
N PHE A 172 0.56 1.89 -2.95
CA PHE A 172 0.25 0.92 -1.89
C PHE A 172 1.43 0.64 -0.95
N ALA A 173 2.52 1.40 -1.05
CA ALA A 173 3.63 1.25 -0.13
C ALA A 173 3.22 1.70 1.29
N PRO A 174 3.70 1.03 2.35
CA PRO A 174 3.28 1.32 3.72
C PRO A 174 3.76 2.68 4.21
N THR A 175 4.90 3.17 3.73
CA THR A 175 5.48 4.46 4.10
C THR A 175 5.59 5.39 2.92
N ASN A 176 5.60 6.71 3.18
CA ASN A 176 5.80 7.73 2.17
C ASN A 176 6.91 8.72 2.62
N PRO A 177 8.03 8.81 1.89
CA PRO A 177 9.12 9.73 2.25
C PRO A 177 8.77 11.22 2.08
N LYS A 178 7.65 11.53 1.42
CA LYS A 178 7.12 12.90 1.27
C LYS A 178 6.19 13.31 2.41
N VAL A 179 5.82 12.40 3.32
CA VAL A 179 5.03 12.72 4.52
C VAL A 179 5.96 13.15 5.64
N ASN A 180 5.55 14.19 6.35
CA ASN A 180 6.38 14.84 7.34
C ASN A 180 5.79 14.68 8.76
N CYS A 181 6.45 13.87 9.60
CA CYS A 181 6.20 13.76 11.01
C CYS A 181 7.21 14.59 11.80
N LYS A 182 6.95 15.87 12.00
CA LYS A 182 7.81 16.77 12.81
C LYS A 182 7.09 17.26 14.06
N GLY A 183 7.89 17.63 15.07
CA GLY A 183 7.37 18.21 16.31
C GLY A 183 6.96 17.16 17.35
N SER A 184 6.11 17.56 18.30
CA SER A 184 5.74 16.78 19.48
C SER A 184 4.91 15.52 19.20
N PHE A 185 4.37 15.39 17.98
CA PHE A 185 3.59 14.22 17.56
C PHE A 185 4.41 13.18 16.81
N ALA A 186 5.68 13.46 16.50
CA ALA A 186 6.53 12.50 15.80
C ALA A 186 6.78 11.28 16.68
N LEU A 187 6.49 10.09 16.14
CA LEU A 187 6.74 8.80 16.77
C LEU A 187 7.62 7.98 15.83
N LEU A 188 8.90 7.86 16.17
CA LEU A 188 9.79 6.90 15.50
C LEU A 188 9.44 5.51 16.01
N GLU A 189 8.96 4.67 15.12
CA GLU A 189 8.55 3.31 15.44
C GLU A 189 9.60 2.30 14.97
N SER A 190 9.81 1.26 15.76
CA SER A 190 10.56 0.08 15.34
C SER A 190 9.67 -0.83 14.50
N PRO A 191 10.22 -1.50 13.45
CA PRO A 191 9.46 -2.46 12.67
C PRO A 191 8.83 -3.55 13.55
N THR A 192 7.52 -3.76 13.40
CA THR A 192 6.77 -4.80 14.11
C THR A 192 7.21 -6.19 13.69
N LYS A 193 7.10 -7.17 14.57
CA LYS A 193 7.44 -8.55 14.24
C LYS A 193 6.42 -9.17 13.29
N MET A 194 6.91 -9.99 12.39
CA MET A 194 6.07 -10.88 11.61
C MET A 194 5.47 -11.97 12.52
N VAL A 195 4.21 -12.28 12.31
CA VAL A 195 3.49 -13.35 13.00
C VAL A 195 3.23 -14.48 12.02
N HIS A 196 3.30 -15.72 12.48
CA HIS A 196 2.92 -16.87 11.64
C HIS A 196 1.41 -16.90 11.47
N GLY A 197 0.96 -16.74 10.25
CA GLY A 197 -0.45 -16.94 9.87
C GLY A 197 -0.79 -18.42 9.75
N PRO A 198 -2.09 -18.77 9.68
CA PRO A 198 -2.56 -20.16 9.64
C PRO A 198 -2.09 -20.94 8.38
N HIS A 199 -1.41 -20.30 7.43
CA HIS A 199 -1.00 -20.88 6.15
C HIS A 199 0.43 -20.50 5.73
N GLN A 200 1.31 -20.22 6.70
CA GLN A 200 2.76 -20.02 6.45
C GLN A 200 3.56 -21.18 7.03
#